data_6a570dd7272c1b37b40c3ca6667a2986
#
_entry.id   6a570dd7272c1b37b40c3ca6667a2986
#
_cell.length_a   1.000
_cell.length_b   1.000
_cell.length_c   1.000
_cell.angle_alpha   90.00
_cell.angle_beta   90.00
_cell.angle_gamma   90.00
#
_symmetry.space_group_name_H-M   'P 1'
#
loop_
_entity.id
_entity.type
_entity.pdbx_description
1 polymer ?
#
loop_
_entity_poly.entity_id
_entity_poly.type
_entity_poly.pdbx_seq_one_letter_code
_entity_poly.pdbx_strand_id
1 'polypeptide(L)'
;MKTKVVATTGKDAGEIELPAVFDTPYRPEVIHKVYVNLMSHAYQRQGRYPAAGEMVSAESRNTGLGIARIARARGEGFPRAGQAAGVAGVRHGRVAHPPESWKIIYKKINYKEKQLGLCSAIAATANKELVQKRGHLVADNVKLPLIVSSDIETITKTKDLKKVLVDLGIGDDIARAGKNRKAKSGTARRRGRQARSGTSALIVVGNDSKLVNLSRSILGIDIKHAKDLSVIDLAPGSKPIRLTIFSQNAVEHLRNLQAPMHKVMELINK
;
A
#
# COMPACT_ATOMS: atom_id res chain seq x y z
N MET A 1 -24.38 12.12 9.76
CA MET A 1 -24.60 12.45 8.31
C MET A 1 -25.48 11.39 7.67
N LYS A 2 -26.48 11.78 6.81
CA LYS A 2 -27.27 10.81 6.03
C LYS A 2 -26.78 10.80 4.58
N THR A 3 -26.71 9.64 3.98
CA THR A 3 -26.25 9.45 2.59
C THR A 3 -27.17 8.46 1.88
N LYS A 4 -27.35 8.64 0.58
CA LYS A 4 -28.17 7.78 -0.25
C LYS A 4 -27.47 6.43 -0.50
N VAL A 5 -28.25 5.38 -0.45
CA VAL A 5 -27.82 4.02 -0.88
C VAL A 5 -28.22 3.87 -2.35
N VAL A 6 -27.29 3.39 -3.16
CA VAL A 6 -27.51 3.16 -4.59
C VAL A 6 -27.70 1.66 -4.82
N ALA A 7 -28.71 1.27 -5.57
CA ALA A 7 -28.92 -0.10 -5.99
C ALA A 7 -27.83 -0.53 -7.01
N THR A 8 -27.68 -1.81 -7.24
CA THR A 8 -26.78 -2.37 -8.26
C THR A 8 -27.11 -1.90 -9.68
N THR A 9 -28.32 -1.40 -9.91
CA THR A 9 -28.80 -0.81 -11.19
C THR A 9 -28.51 0.68 -11.34
N GLY A 10 -27.80 1.30 -10.38
CA GLY A 10 -27.52 2.74 -10.39
C GLY A 10 -28.65 3.66 -9.89
N LYS A 11 -29.80 3.08 -9.46
CA LYS A 11 -30.96 3.85 -8.94
C LYS A 11 -30.84 4.02 -7.41
N ASP A 12 -31.44 5.07 -6.88
CA ASP A 12 -31.52 5.30 -5.43
C ASP A 12 -32.37 4.18 -4.78
N ALA A 13 -31.82 3.53 -3.76
CA ALA A 13 -32.45 2.40 -3.04
C ALA A 13 -32.85 2.75 -1.62
N GLY A 14 -32.51 3.92 -1.10
CA GLY A 14 -32.83 4.35 0.26
C GLY A 14 -31.80 5.29 0.85
N GLU A 15 -31.90 5.56 2.13
CA GLU A 15 -30.93 6.37 2.88
C GLU A 15 -30.39 5.59 4.08
N ILE A 16 -29.14 5.82 4.39
CA ILE A 16 -28.47 5.23 5.56
C ILE A 16 -27.77 6.33 6.36
N GLU A 17 -27.76 6.15 7.68
CA GLU A 17 -26.95 7.00 8.56
C GLU A 17 -25.51 6.52 8.58
N LEU A 18 -24.58 7.45 8.31
CA LEU A 18 -23.15 7.20 8.33
C LEU A 18 -22.67 7.04 9.79
N PRO A 19 -21.76 6.08 10.04
CA PRO A 19 -21.09 5.95 11.32
C PRO A 19 -20.25 7.20 11.66
N ALA A 20 -20.04 7.44 12.97
CA ALA A 20 -19.21 8.55 13.47
C ALA A 20 -17.75 8.56 12.94
N VAL A 21 -17.28 7.46 12.38
CA VAL A 21 -15.96 7.39 11.72
C VAL A 21 -15.83 8.39 10.59
N PHE A 22 -16.91 8.68 9.84
CA PHE A 22 -16.90 9.64 8.74
C PHE A 22 -16.81 11.11 9.20
N ASP A 23 -17.05 11.39 10.47
CA ASP A 23 -16.89 12.73 11.06
C ASP A 23 -15.47 13.02 11.54
N THR A 24 -14.55 12.03 11.39
CA THR A 24 -13.14 12.18 11.78
C THR A 24 -12.43 13.18 10.87
N PRO A 25 -11.66 14.16 11.43
CA PRO A 25 -10.94 15.13 10.62
C PRO A 25 -9.87 14.46 9.74
N TYR A 26 -9.67 15.01 8.54
CA TYR A 26 -8.64 14.55 7.62
C TYR A 26 -7.25 14.95 8.12
N ARG A 27 -6.39 13.96 8.43
CA ARG A 27 -5.03 14.13 8.96
C ARG A 27 -4.01 13.40 8.09
N PRO A 28 -3.51 14.04 7.02
CA PRO A 28 -2.60 13.43 6.06
C PRO A 28 -1.28 12.98 6.68
N GLU A 29 -0.79 13.69 7.70
CA GLU A 29 0.45 13.37 8.42
C GLU A 29 0.36 12.04 9.16
N VAL A 30 -0.79 11.76 9.80
CA VAL A 30 -1.03 10.50 10.51
C VAL A 30 -1.19 9.36 9.51
N ILE A 31 -1.96 9.57 8.44
CA ILE A 31 -2.13 8.60 7.34
C ILE A 31 -0.76 8.23 6.76
N HIS A 32 0.11 9.22 6.51
CA HIS A 32 1.46 8.99 5.99
C HIS A 32 2.30 8.14 6.95
N LYS A 33 2.33 8.49 8.24
CA LYS A 33 3.07 7.75 9.25
C LYS A 33 2.62 6.30 9.34
N VAL A 34 1.30 6.07 9.38
CA VAL A 34 0.71 4.72 9.42
C VAL A 34 1.06 3.95 8.16
N TYR A 35 0.93 4.56 6.98
CA TYR A 35 1.26 3.95 5.70
C TYR A 35 2.72 3.47 5.64
N VAL A 36 3.68 4.36 5.98
CA VAL A 36 5.12 4.02 5.95
C VAL A 36 5.44 2.86 6.89
N ASN A 37 4.84 2.86 8.08
CA ASN A 37 5.07 1.80 9.06
C ASN A 37 4.49 0.46 8.58
N LEU A 38 3.24 0.43 8.10
CA LEU A 38 2.60 -0.79 7.59
C LEU A 38 3.30 -1.32 6.34
N MET A 39 3.72 -0.44 5.41
CA MET A 39 4.46 -0.85 4.20
C MET A 39 5.81 -1.48 4.52
N SER A 40 6.44 -1.10 5.62
CA SER A 40 7.72 -1.70 6.03
C SER A 40 7.61 -3.21 6.33
N HIS A 41 6.41 -3.70 6.67
CA HIS A 41 6.14 -5.13 6.93
C HIS A 41 6.11 -5.98 5.64
N ALA A 42 5.86 -5.34 4.49
CA ALA A 42 5.88 -6.01 3.18
C ALA A 42 7.29 -6.13 2.58
N TYR A 43 8.30 -5.52 3.20
CA TYR A 43 9.67 -5.57 2.69
C TYR A 43 10.33 -6.89 3.04
N GLN A 44 10.93 -7.52 2.04
CA GLN A 44 11.74 -8.72 2.24
C GLN A 44 13.10 -8.33 2.83
N ARG A 45 13.52 -9.03 3.88
CA ARG A 45 14.87 -8.90 4.44
C ARG A 45 15.89 -9.26 3.37
N GLN A 46 16.96 -8.49 3.33
CA GLN A 46 18.07 -8.70 2.40
C GLN A 46 19.35 -8.95 3.19
N GLY A 47 20.17 -9.85 2.69
CA GLY A 47 21.45 -10.14 3.24
C GLY A 47 22.43 -10.55 2.15
N ARG A 48 23.68 -10.63 2.49
CA ARG A 48 24.76 -11.17 1.66
C ARG A 48 25.59 -12.14 2.50
N TYR A 49 26.46 -12.87 1.86
CA TYR A 49 27.46 -13.65 2.57
C TYR A 49 28.33 -12.70 3.40
N PRO A 50 28.46 -12.90 4.73
CA PRO A 50 29.14 -11.94 5.61
C PRO A 50 30.60 -11.68 5.22
N ALA A 51 31.33 -12.72 4.90
CA ALA A 51 32.76 -12.65 4.53
C ALA A 51 33.01 -12.35 3.05
N ALA A 52 31.95 -11.96 2.27
CA ALA A 52 32.13 -11.65 0.85
C ALA A 52 33.07 -10.45 0.65
N GLY A 53 34.15 -10.66 -0.10
CA GLY A 53 35.20 -9.67 -0.34
C GLY A 53 36.27 -9.61 0.75
N GLU A 54 36.17 -10.41 1.83
CA GLU A 54 37.17 -10.53 2.90
C GLU A 54 37.99 -11.84 2.83
N MET A 55 37.47 -12.85 2.13
CA MET A 55 38.10 -14.18 2.06
C MET A 55 39.38 -14.22 1.18
N VAL A 56 39.89 -13.06 0.80
CA VAL A 56 41.13 -12.97 0.02
C VAL A 56 42.31 -12.91 0.97
N SER A 57 43.34 -13.75 0.73
CA SER A 57 44.60 -13.64 1.42
C SER A 57 45.29 -12.32 1.07
N ALA A 58 45.10 -11.31 1.92
CA ALA A 58 45.64 -9.98 1.71
C ALA A 58 46.32 -9.48 2.99
N GLU A 59 47.46 -8.85 2.83
CA GLU A 59 48.27 -8.36 3.94
C GLU A 59 48.85 -6.98 3.59
N SER A 60 48.94 -6.12 4.62
CA SER A 60 49.61 -4.82 4.44
C SER A 60 51.12 -5.04 4.27
N ARG A 61 51.71 -4.38 3.28
CA ARG A 61 53.16 -4.25 3.18
C ARG A 61 53.59 -3.12 4.13
N ASN A 62 54.58 -3.43 4.98
CA ASN A 62 55.07 -2.51 5.98
C ASN A 62 55.62 -1.18 5.39
N THR A 63 56.04 -0.28 6.26
CA THR A 63 56.67 1.00 5.92
C THR A 63 58.00 0.80 5.20
N GLY A 64 58.45 1.81 4.44
CA GLY A 64 59.75 1.84 3.78
C GLY A 64 59.76 1.39 2.31
N LEU A 65 58.64 0.90 1.76
CA LEU A 65 58.58 0.40 0.39
C LEU A 65 58.03 1.39 -0.63
N GLY A 66 57.74 2.64 -0.24
CA GLY A 66 57.20 3.69 -1.14
C GLY A 66 55.79 3.45 -1.66
N ILE A 67 55.07 2.46 -1.11
CA ILE A 67 53.70 2.12 -1.50
C ILE A 67 52.71 2.28 -0.34
N ALA A 68 51.45 2.52 -0.66
CA ALA A 68 50.40 2.66 0.36
C ALA A 68 50.29 1.39 1.24
N ARG A 69 50.06 1.59 2.54
CA ARG A 69 49.95 0.53 3.58
C ARG A 69 48.62 -0.23 3.53
N ILE A 70 47.93 -0.21 2.43
CA ILE A 70 46.68 -0.95 2.27
C ILE A 70 46.95 -2.44 2.11
N ALA A 71 46.03 -3.28 2.61
CA ALA A 71 46.14 -4.73 2.41
C ALA A 71 46.15 -5.09 0.92
N ARG A 72 47.10 -5.88 0.47
CA ARG A 72 47.33 -6.29 -0.91
C ARG A 72 47.28 -7.81 -1.05
N ALA A 73 46.73 -8.29 -2.16
CA ALA A 73 46.67 -9.72 -2.45
C ALA A 73 48.08 -10.33 -2.49
N ARG A 74 48.25 -11.43 -1.78
CA ARG A 74 49.49 -12.24 -1.77
C ARG A 74 49.57 -13.12 -3.01
N GLY A 75 50.77 -13.54 -3.33
CA GLY A 75 51.08 -14.45 -4.44
C GLY A 75 51.56 -13.71 -5.67
N GLU A 76 52.05 -14.46 -6.65
CA GLU A 76 52.58 -14.02 -7.92
C GLU A 76 51.92 -14.79 -9.07
N GLY A 77 52.05 -14.29 -10.30
CA GLY A 77 51.57 -15.02 -11.47
C GLY A 77 50.08 -14.93 -11.77
N PHE A 78 49.28 -14.12 -11.07
CA PHE A 78 47.89 -13.88 -11.39
C PHE A 78 47.59 -12.37 -11.54
N PRO A 79 46.56 -11.96 -12.35
CA PRO A 79 46.35 -10.58 -12.74
C PRO A 79 46.12 -9.61 -11.59
N ARG A 80 45.77 -10.07 -10.41
CA ARG A 80 45.48 -9.25 -9.23
C ARG A 80 46.61 -9.29 -8.17
N ALA A 81 47.72 -9.96 -8.45
CA ALA A 81 48.86 -10.01 -7.54
C ALA A 81 49.32 -8.59 -7.16
N GLY A 82 49.52 -8.34 -5.88
CA GLY A 82 49.96 -7.05 -5.37
C GLY A 82 48.92 -5.92 -5.41
N GLN A 83 47.74 -6.14 -5.95
CA GLN A 83 46.65 -5.14 -5.93
C GLN A 83 45.97 -5.10 -4.55
N ALA A 84 45.42 -3.93 -4.19
CA ALA A 84 44.64 -3.80 -2.95
C ALA A 84 43.45 -4.77 -2.93
N ALA A 85 43.28 -5.50 -1.83
CA ALA A 85 42.23 -6.51 -1.68
C ALA A 85 41.74 -6.62 -0.24
N GLY A 86 40.57 -7.17 -0.04
CA GLY A 86 39.99 -7.43 1.28
C GLY A 86 39.50 -6.18 2.05
N VAL A 87 39.67 -5.00 1.52
CA VAL A 87 39.37 -3.72 2.20
C VAL A 87 38.18 -3.06 1.57
N ALA A 88 37.48 -2.21 2.32
CA ALA A 88 36.41 -1.38 1.75
C ALA A 88 36.98 -0.33 0.77
N GLY A 89 36.24 -0.06 -0.30
CA GLY A 89 36.60 0.95 -1.30
C GLY A 89 37.51 0.44 -2.43
N VAL A 90 38.05 -0.77 -2.34
CA VAL A 90 38.86 -1.35 -3.43
C VAL A 90 38.02 -2.22 -4.36
N ARG A 91 38.48 -2.41 -5.60
CA ARG A 91 37.80 -3.26 -6.58
C ARG A 91 37.71 -4.71 -6.07
N HIS A 92 36.49 -5.25 -6.05
CA HIS A 92 36.17 -6.56 -5.46
C HIS A 92 36.46 -6.70 -3.96
N GLY A 93 36.63 -5.57 -3.24
CA GLY A 93 36.74 -5.58 -1.79
C GLY A 93 35.41 -5.77 -1.08
N ARG A 94 35.44 -5.78 0.24
CA ARG A 94 34.23 -5.86 1.06
C ARG A 94 33.40 -4.58 1.00
N VAL A 95 32.12 -4.68 1.24
CA VAL A 95 31.26 -3.51 1.50
C VAL A 95 31.42 -3.13 2.98
N ALA A 96 31.65 -1.84 3.28
CA ALA A 96 31.89 -1.38 4.65
C ALA A 96 30.67 -1.64 5.58
N HIS A 97 29.46 -1.39 5.07
CA HIS A 97 28.20 -1.62 5.78
C HIS A 97 27.27 -2.48 4.90
N PRO A 98 27.46 -3.80 4.86
CA PRO A 98 26.66 -4.68 4.02
C PRO A 98 25.22 -4.82 4.56
N PRO A 99 24.25 -5.16 3.69
CA PRO A 99 22.94 -5.55 4.16
C PRO A 99 23.03 -6.88 4.94
N GLU A 100 22.35 -6.93 6.08
CA GLU A 100 22.35 -8.06 7.00
C GLU A 100 20.96 -8.70 7.06
N SER A 101 20.88 -10.03 6.96
CA SER A 101 19.62 -10.77 6.95
C SER A 101 18.87 -10.72 8.29
N TRP A 102 19.57 -10.54 9.41
CA TRP A 102 18.98 -10.42 10.74
C TRP A 102 18.47 -9.01 11.07
N LYS A 103 18.81 -8.00 10.29
CA LYS A 103 18.38 -6.63 10.53
C LYS A 103 16.86 -6.52 10.55
N ILE A 104 16.32 -5.91 11.59
CA ILE A 104 14.89 -5.64 11.73
C ILE A 104 14.53 -4.45 10.84
N ILE A 105 13.71 -4.70 9.80
CA ILE A 105 13.32 -3.67 8.81
C ILE A 105 11.93 -3.10 9.11
N TYR A 106 11.06 -3.89 9.73
CA TYR A 106 9.69 -3.46 10.04
C TYR A 106 9.68 -2.41 11.15
N LYS A 107 8.81 -1.43 10.98
CA LYS A 107 8.61 -0.34 11.95
C LYS A 107 7.36 -0.63 12.77
N LYS A 108 7.46 -0.48 14.09
CA LYS A 108 6.32 -0.57 15.00
C LYS A 108 5.52 0.73 14.97
N ILE A 109 4.20 0.62 15.18
CA ILE A 109 3.30 1.75 15.31
C ILE A 109 2.37 1.53 16.50
N ASN A 110 2.01 2.59 17.19
CA ASN A 110 1.07 2.53 18.29
C ASN A 110 -0.36 2.21 17.79
N TYR A 111 -1.09 1.39 18.53
CA TYR A 111 -2.43 0.95 18.14
C TYR A 111 -3.39 2.13 17.94
N LYS A 112 -3.41 3.10 18.88
CA LYS A 112 -4.27 4.30 18.80
C LYS A 112 -3.94 5.16 17.57
N GLU A 113 -2.65 5.33 17.22
CA GLU A 113 -2.25 6.04 15.99
C GLU A 113 -2.70 5.31 14.74
N LYS A 114 -2.55 3.97 14.70
CA LYS A 114 -3.03 3.15 13.59
C LYS A 114 -4.54 3.30 13.39
N GLN A 115 -5.30 3.25 14.50
CA GLN A 115 -6.76 3.40 14.48
C GLN A 115 -7.17 4.81 14.02
N LEU A 116 -6.53 5.86 14.53
CA LEU A 116 -6.78 7.25 14.10
C LEU A 116 -6.49 7.43 12.60
N GLY A 117 -5.38 6.90 12.11
CA GLY A 117 -5.04 6.97 10.69
C GLY A 117 -6.04 6.24 9.81
N LEU A 118 -6.57 5.10 10.25
CA LEU A 118 -7.61 4.36 9.52
C LEU A 118 -8.93 5.15 9.50
N CYS A 119 -9.38 5.66 10.64
CA CYS A 119 -10.61 6.47 10.73
C CYS A 119 -10.52 7.73 9.86
N SER A 120 -9.38 8.44 9.93
CA SER A 120 -9.14 9.62 9.08
C SER A 120 -9.10 9.28 7.59
N ALA A 121 -8.57 8.11 7.22
CA ALA A 121 -8.56 7.65 5.82
C ALA A 121 -9.97 7.29 5.33
N ILE A 122 -10.81 6.66 6.18
CA ILE A 122 -12.22 6.36 5.85
C ILE A 122 -13.00 7.66 5.68
N ALA A 123 -12.90 8.60 6.61
CA ALA A 123 -13.57 9.90 6.53
C ALA A 123 -13.20 10.65 5.25
N ALA A 124 -11.94 10.63 4.87
CA ALA A 124 -11.46 11.30 3.66
C ALA A 124 -12.01 10.71 2.36
N THR A 125 -12.52 9.46 2.35
CA THR A 125 -13.18 8.87 1.17
C THR A 125 -14.47 9.58 0.80
N ALA A 126 -15.09 10.31 1.72
CA ALA A 126 -16.27 11.12 1.47
C ALA A 126 -15.97 12.43 0.71
N ASN A 127 -14.71 12.86 0.67
CA ASN A 127 -14.33 14.11 0.02
C ASN A 127 -13.98 13.87 -1.46
N LYS A 128 -14.85 14.37 -2.36
CA LYS A 128 -14.70 14.25 -3.82
C LYS A 128 -13.40 14.88 -4.32
N GLU A 129 -13.01 16.03 -3.77
CA GLU A 129 -11.80 16.74 -4.19
C GLU A 129 -10.53 15.92 -3.93
N LEU A 130 -10.44 15.24 -2.78
CA LEU A 130 -9.30 14.39 -2.44
C LEU A 130 -9.20 13.19 -3.38
N VAL A 131 -10.34 12.57 -3.72
CA VAL A 131 -10.41 11.44 -4.65
C VAL A 131 -9.99 11.88 -6.06
N GLN A 132 -10.48 13.02 -6.54
CA GLN A 132 -10.11 13.58 -7.83
C GLN A 132 -8.64 14.01 -7.87
N LYS A 133 -8.12 14.61 -6.79
CA LYS A 133 -6.69 14.99 -6.66
C LYS A 133 -5.75 13.80 -6.79
N ARG A 134 -6.21 12.59 -6.43
CA ARG A 134 -5.46 11.36 -6.68
C ARG A 134 -5.43 10.99 -8.17
N GLY A 135 -6.33 11.49 -8.99
CA GLY A 135 -6.47 11.21 -10.41
C GLY A 135 -7.54 10.16 -10.74
N HIS A 136 -8.50 9.93 -9.83
CA HIS A 136 -9.68 9.16 -10.15
C HIS A 136 -10.65 9.98 -11.00
N LEU A 137 -11.26 9.34 -11.99
CA LEU A 137 -12.34 9.92 -12.77
C LEU A 137 -13.66 9.57 -12.09
N VAL A 138 -14.28 10.57 -11.46
CA VAL A 138 -15.57 10.42 -10.78
C VAL A 138 -16.57 11.29 -11.51
N ALA A 139 -17.61 10.68 -12.04
CA ALA A 139 -18.71 11.40 -12.72
C ALA A 139 -19.38 12.40 -11.78
N ASP A 140 -19.93 13.49 -12.33
CA ASP A 140 -20.50 14.56 -11.50
C ASP A 140 -21.75 14.14 -10.74
N ASN A 141 -22.47 13.18 -11.27
CA ASN A 141 -23.69 12.61 -10.68
C ASN A 141 -23.39 11.71 -9.47
N VAL A 142 -22.13 11.23 -9.30
CA VAL A 142 -21.76 10.34 -8.20
C VAL A 142 -21.48 11.15 -6.94
N LYS A 143 -22.28 10.87 -5.90
CA LYS A 143 -22.06 11.41 -4.55
C LYS A 143 -21.16 10.47 -3.74
N LEU A 144 -20.22 11.05 -3.01
CA LEU A 144 -19.36 10.31 -2.10
C LEU A 144 -19.76 10.57 -0.63
N PRO A 145 -19.60 9.61 0.27
CA PRO A 145 -19.13 8.22 0.04
C PRO A 145 -20.18 7.42 -0.75
N LEU A 146 -19.72 6.57 -1.70
CA LEU A 146 -20.60 5.74 -2.50
C LEU A 146 -20.98 4.48 -1.72
N ILE A 147 -22.26 4.36 -1.37
CA ILE A 147 -22.81 3.20 -0.65
C ILE A 147 -23.74 2.44 -1.59
N VAL A 148 -23.52 1.14 -1.70
CA VAL A 148 -24.29 0.25 -2.57
C VAL A 148 -25.08 -0.75 -1.72
N SER A 149 -26.23 -1.17 -2.21
CA SER A 149 -27.07 -2.18 -1.55
C SER A 149 -26.28 -3.48 -1.28
N SER A 150 -26.74 -4.26 -0.30
CA SER A 150 -26.13 -5.55 0.07
C SER A 150 -26.08 -6.56 -1.08
N ASP A 151 -26.93 -6.39 -2.12
CA ASP A 151 -27.01 -7.28 -3.27
C ASP A 151 -25.68 -7.39 -4.04
N ILE A 152 -24.79 -6.37 -3.97
CA ILE A 152 -23.48 -6.44 -4.58
C ILE A 152 -22.66 -7.62 -4.06
N GLU A 153 -22.87 -8.03 -2.81
CA GLU A 153 -22.12 -9.11 -2.16
C GLU A 153 -22.50 -10.50 -2.67
N THR A 154 -23.65 -10.65 -3.32
CA THR A 154 -24.14 -11.91 -3.88
C THR A 154 -23.55 -12.21 -5.26
N ILE A 155 -22.89 -11.23 -5.89
CA ILE A 155 -22.33 -11.38 -7.22
C ILE A 155 -21.15 -12.35 -7.20
N THR A 156 -21.23 -13.38 -8.08
CA THR A 156 -20.18 -14.40 -8.20
C THR A 156 -19.42 -14.33 -9.52
N LYS A 157 -19.95 -13.59 -10.52
CA LYS A 157 -19.35 -13.50 -11.87
C LYS A 157 -18.72 -12.13 -12.09
N THR A 158 -17.51 -12.12 -12.64
CA THR A 158 -16.76 -10.88 -12.98
C THR A 158 -17.46 -10.03 -14.04
N LYS A 159 -18.18 -10.67 -14.98
CA LYS A 159 -18.94 -9.97 -16.03
C LYS A 159 -20.06 -9.11 -15.44
N ASP A 160 -20.78 -9.66 -14.47
CA ASP A 160 -21.90 -8.97 -13.82
C ASP A 160 -21.39 -7.85 -12.90
N LEU A 161 -20.32 -8.10 -12.15
CA LEU A 161 -19.65 -7.07 -11.36
C LEU A 161 -19.20 -5.89 -12.25
N LYS A 162 -18.63 -6.16 -13.43
CA LYS A 162 -18.20 -5.11 -14.34
C LYS A 162 -19.37 -4.27 -14.85
N LYS A 163 -20.53 -4.89 -15.15
CA LYS A 163 -21.76 -4.15 -15.54
C LYS A 163 -22.21 -3.22 -14.41
N VAL A 164 -22.33 -3.76 -13.20
CA VAL A 164 -22.72 -2.96 -12.01
C VAL A 164 -21.81 -1.75 -11.81
N LEU A 165 -20.49 -1.93 -11.97
CA LEU A 165 -19.53 -0.82 -11.82
C LEU A 165 -19.66 0.23 -12.93
N VAL A 166 -20.08 -0.14 -14.12
CA VAL A 166 -20.40 0.80 -15.20
C VAL A 166 -21.67 1.56 -14.87
N ASP A 167 -22.72 0.87 -14.42
CA ASP A 167 -24.00 1.47 -14.02
C ASP A 167 -23.86 2.44 -12.83
N LEU A 168 -22.90 2.19 -11.94
CA LEU A 168 -22.50 3.08 -10.84
C LEU A 168 -21.65 4.30 -11.29
N GLY A 169 -21.35 4.45 -12.58
CA GLY A 169 -20.58 5.56 -13.11
C GLY A 169 -19.07 5.47 -12.89
N ILE A 170 -18.52 4.27 -12.64
CA ILE A 170 -17.07 4.03 -12.38
C ILE A 170 -16.38 3.48 -13.63
N GLY A 171 -17.10 3.26 -14.71
CA GLY A 171 -16.57 2.66 -15.95
C GLY A 171 -15.32 3.38 -16.49
N ASP A 172 -15.35 4.71 -16.50
CA ASP A 172 -14.25 5.56 -16.99
C ASP A 172 -13.00 5.43 -16.14
N ASP A 173 -13.13 5.30 -14.81
CA ASP A 173 -12.01 5.11 -13.91
C ASP A 173 -11.34 3.74 -14.11
N ILE A 174 -12.13 2.69 -14.37
CA ILE A 174 -11.62 1.35 -14.73
C ILE A 174 -10.86 1.42 -16.06
N ALA A 175 -11.43 2.09 -17.05
CA ALA A 175 -10.78 2.28 -18.36
C ALA A 175 -9.45 3.04 -18.23
N ARG A 176 -9.41 4.09 -17.41
CA ARG A 176 -8.19 4.83 -17.05
C ARG A 176 -7.13 3.92 -16.42
N ALA A 177 -7.53 3.09 -15.45
CA ALA A 177 -6.61 2.16 -14.80
C ALA A 177 -6.03 1.13 -15.77
N GLY A 178 -6.84 0.66 -16.72
CA GLY A 178 -6.42 -0.25 -17.80
C GLY A 178 -5.42 0.40 -18.75
N LYS A 179 -5.69 1.62 -19.24
CA LYS A 179 -4.78 2.40 -20.10
C LYS A 179 -3.43 2.67 -19.44
N ASN A 180 -3.39 2.80 -18.12
CA ASN A 180 -2.18 3.06 -17.36
C ASN A 180 -1.33 1.80 -17.08
N ARG A 181 -1.70 0.65 -17.64
CA ARG A 181 -0.90 -0.56 -17.52
C ARG A 181 0.36 -0.45 -18.39
N LYS A 182 1.53 -0.46 -17.74
CA LYS A 182 2.83 -0.40 -18.41
C LYS A 182 3.67 -1.63 -18.06
N ALA A 183 4.25 -2.26 -19.08
CA ALA A 183 5.24 -3.31 -18.87
C ALA A 183 6.50 -2.75 -18.23
N LYS A 184 7.11 -3.50 -17.33
CA LYS A 184 8.40 -3.17 -16.73
C LYS A 184 9.51 -3.88 -17.46
N SER A 185 10.70 -3.27 -17.49
CA SER A 185 11.92 -3.82 -18.04
C SER A 185 12.95 -4.15 -16.94
N GLY A 186 14.07 -4.73 -17.33
CA GLY A 186 15.24 -4.94 -16.47
C GLY A 186 14.98 -5.87 -15.28
N THR A 187 15.63 -5.57 -14.17
CA THR A 187 15.65 -6.40 -12.95
C THR A 187 14.25 -6.58 -12.34
N ALA A 188 13.37 -5.59 -12.43
CA ALA A 188 12.01 -5.68 -11.89
C ALA A 188 11.20 -6.78 -12.61
N ARG A 189 11.31 -6.86 -13.96
CA ARG A 189 10.65 -7.88 -14.78
C ARG A 189 11.21 -9.27 -14.47
N ARG A 190 12.54 -9.42 -14.39
CA ARG A 190 13.20 -10.68 -14.05
C ARG A 190 12.80 -11.22 -12.68
N ARG A 191 12.52 -10.32 -11.71
CA ARG A 191 12.06 -10.67 -10.35
C ARG A 191 10.54 -10.85 -10.24
N GLY A 192 9.82 -11.17 -11.33
CA GLY A 192 8.39 -11.47 -11.34
C GLY A 192 7.47 -10.22 -11.30
N ARG A 193 7.99 -9.00 -11.28
CA ARG A 193 7.21 -7.75 -11.31
C ARG A 193 7.04 -7.25 -12.74
N GLN A 194 6.30 -8.00 -13.55
CA GLN A 194 6.23 -7.81 -14.99
C GLN A 194 5.55 -6.53 -15.44
N ALA A 195 4.53 -6.04 -14.74
CA ALA A 195 3.79 -4.85 -15.10
C ALA A 195 3.52 -3.94 -13.91
N ARG A 196 3.25 -2.67 -14.20
CA ARG A 196 2.63 -1.71 -13.30
C ARG A 196 1.25 -1.41 -13.85
N SER A 197 0.20 -1.61 -13.05
CA SER A 197 -1.18 -1.23 -13.35
C SER A 197 -1.58 0.01 -12.56
N GLY A 198 -2.50 0.80 -13.10
CA GLY A 198 -3.19 1.83 -12.34
C GLY A 198 -4.08 1.20 -11.26
N THR A 199 -4.32 1.92 -10.19
CA THR A 199 -5.34 1.56 -9.18
C THR A 199 -6.65 2.29 -9.52
N SER A 200 -7.77 1.57 -9.46
CA SER A 200 -9.12 2.07 -9.55
C SER A 200 -9.84 1.90 -8.21
N ALA A 201 -11.13 1.72 -8.22
CA ALA A 201 -11.95 1.65 -7.02
C ALA A 201 -11.55 0.53 -6.06
N LEU A 202 -11.76 0.77 -4.79
CA LEU A 202 -11.73 -0.22 -3.72
C LEU A 202 -13.18 -0.54 -3.34
N ILE A 203 -13.54 -1.81 -3.29
CA ILE A 203 -14.86 -2.27 -2.84
C ILE A 203 -14.70 -2.85 -1.44
N VAL A 204 -15.45 -2.31 -0.49
CA VAL A 204 -15.47 -2.78 0.90
C VAL A 204 -16.77 -3.51 1.13
N VAL A 205 -16.70 -4.77 1.54
CA VAL A 205 -17.85 -5.67 1.73
C VAL A 205 -17.94 -6.17 3.16
N GLY A 206 -19.08 -6.71 3.52
CA GLY A 206 -19.28 -7.42 4.80
C GLY A 206 -18.37 -8.63 4.92
N ASN A 207 -18.42 -9.30 6.09
CA ASN A 207 -17.41 -10.30 6.45
C ASN A 207 -17.46 -11.60 5.66
N ASP A 208 -18.62 -12.02 5.16
CA ASP A 208 -18.83 -13.37 4.58
C ASP A 208 -19.06 -13.34 3.05
N SER A 209 -18.63 -12.30 2.39
CA SER A 209 -18.87 -12.12 0.96
C SER A 209 -17.91 -12.94 0.09
N LYS A 210 -18.47 -13.76 -0.82
CA LYS A 210 -17.70 -14.49 -1.85
C LYS A 210 -17.10 -13.56 -2.92
N LEU A 211 -17.57 -12.32 -2.96
CA LEU A 211 -17.12 -11.30 -3.91
C LEU A 211 -15.60 -11.05 -3.84
N VAL A 212 -14.99 -11.20 -2.66
CA VAL A 212 -13.54 -10.99 -2.46
C VAL A 212 -12.68 -11.85 -3.38
N ASN A 213 -13.14 -13.05 -3.75
CA ASN A 213 -12.43 -13.92 -4.67
C ASN A 213 -12.31 -13.34 -6.09
N LEU A 214 -13.15 -12.37 -6.44
CA LEU A 214 -13.13 -11.70 -7.75
C LEU A 214 -12.16 -10.52 -7.83
N SER A 215 -11.54 -10.11 -6.70
CA SER A 215 -10.74 -8.88 -6.60
C SER A 215 -9.59 -8.80 -7.63
N ARG A 216 -9.02 -9.94 -8.02
CA ARG A 216 -7.87 -9.98 -8.95
C ARG A 216 -8.27 -10.06 -10.42
N SER A 217 -9.55 -10.22 -10.72
CA SER A 217 -10.04 -10.47 -12.08
C SER A 217 -10.24 -9.20 -12.90
N ILE A 218 -10.45 -8.05 -12.25
CA ILE A 218 -10.62 -6.76 -12.91
C ILE A 218 -9.42 -5.86 -12.57
N LEU A 219 -8.79 -5.30 -13.61
CA LEU A 219 -7.60 -4.47 -13.43
C LEU A 219 -7.88 -3.23 -12.60
N GLY A 220 -7.09 -3.07 -11.54
CA GLY A 220 -7.11 -1.90 -10.69
C GLY A 220 -8.19 -1.90 -9.60
N ILE A 221 -9.10 -2.88 -9.59
CA ILE A 221 -10.10 -3.05 -8.54
C ILE A 221 -9.56 -4.01 -7.49
N ASP A 222 -9.66 -3.60 -6.24
CA ASP A 222 -9.43 -4.46 -5.09
C ASP A 222 -10.73 -4.57 -4.30
N ILE A 223 -10.97 -5.74 -3.73
CA ILE A 223 -12.13 -6.01 -2.87
C ILE A 223 -11.60 -6.48 -1.53
N LYS A 224 -12.12 -5.90 -0.45
CA LYS A 224 -11.68 -6.19 0.92
C LYS A 224 -12.87 -6.33 1.85
N HIS A 225 -12.73 -7.19 2.84
CA HIS A 225 -13.67 -7.21 3.96
C HIS A 225 -13.49 -5.99 4.86
N ALA A 226 -14.56 -5.51 5.44
CA ALA A 226 -14.54 -4.36 6.35
C ALA A 226 -13.60 -4.57 7.55
N LYS A 227 -13.46 -5.81 8.03
CA LYS A 227 -12.52 -6.18 9.12
C LYS A 227 -11.05 -6.06 8.73
N ASP A 228 -10.72 -6.37 7.47
CA ASP A 228 -9.35 -6.41 6.96
C ASP A 228 -8.92 -5.08 6.32
N LEU A 229 -9.77 -4.06 6.42
CA LEU A 229 -9.52 -2.76 5.82
C LEU A 229 -8.32 -2.08 6.48
N SER A 230 -7.38 -1.63 5.67
CA SER A 230 -6.17 -0.97 6.13
C SER A 230 -5.93 0.38 5.42
N VAL A 231 -5.07 1.20 6.02
CA VAL A 231 -4.65 2.47 5.40
C VAL A 231 -3.93 2.24 4.07
N ILE A 232 -3.27 1.09 3.89
CA ILE A 232 -2.61 0.74 2.61
C ILE A 232 -3.62 0.61 1.47
N ASP A 233 -4.79 0.05 1.76
CA ASP A 233 -5.85 -0.15 0.76
C ASP A 233 -6.55 1.17 0.40
N LEU A 234 -6.82 2.03 1.39
CA LEU A 234 -7.51 3.32 1.23
C LEU A 234 -6.62 4.42 0.66
N ALA A 235 -5.36 4.47 1.07
CA ALA A 235 -4.39 5.49 0.67
C ALA A 235 -3.10 4.87 0.12
N PRO A 236 -3.15 4.09 -0.98
CA PRO A 236 -1.95 3.47 -1.53
C PRO A 236 -0.95 4.53 -2.00
N GLY A 237 0.29 4.42 -1.55
CA GLY A 237 1.34 5.42 -1.77
C GLY A 237 1.27 6.61 -0.81
N SER A 238 0.44 6.53 0.25
CA SER A 238 0.29 7.58 1.27
C SER A 238 -0.24 8.92 0.73
N LYS A 239 -0.73 8.92 -0.52
CA LYS A 239 -1.26 10.14 -1.18
C LYS A 239 -2.79 10.17 -1.12
N PRO A 240 -3.42 11.25 -1.57
CA PRO A 240 -4.87 11.43 -1.48
C PRO A 240 -5.67 10.18 -1.79
N ILE A 241 -6.78 10.09 -1.16
CA ILE A 241 -7.58 8.91 -0.89
C ILE A 241 -8.11 8.24 -2.16
N ARG A 242 -8.13 6.91 -2.16
CA ARG A 242 -8.64 6.07 -3.24
C ARG A 242 -10.17 6.12 -3.30
N LEU A 243 -10.74 6.09 -4.51
CA LEU A 243 -12.18 5.92 -4.71
C LEU A 243 -12.64 4.63 -4.03
N THR A 244 -13.58 4.73 -3.10
CA THR A 244 -14.04 3.58 -2.30
C THR A 244 -15.55 3.45 -2.39
N ILE A 245 -16.00 2.22 -2.59
CA ILE A 245 -17.40 1.80 -2.63
C ILE A 245 -17.64 0.96 -1.38
N PHE A 246 -18.64 1.28 -0.62
CA PHE A 246 -19.02 0.52 0.58
C PHE A 246 -20.31 -0.25 0.31
N SER A 247 -20.39 -1.51 0.69
CA SER A 247 -21.67 -2.20 0.78
C SER A 247 -22.41 -1.73 2.05
N GLN A 248 -23.72 -1.87 2.06
CA GLN A 248 -24.53 -1.54 3.23
C GLN A 248 -24.07 -2.33 4.46
N ASN A 249 -23.81 -3.63 4.32
CA ASN A 249 -23.29 -4.47 5.40
C ASN A 249 -21.90 -4.01 5.89
N ALA A 250 -21.03 -3.55 5.00
CA ALA A 250 -19.73 -3.00 5.39
C ALA A 250 -19.87 -1.74 6.26
N VAL A 251 -20.83 -0.86 5.95
CA VAL A 251 -21.09 0.34 6.76
C VAL A 251 -21.54 -0.04 8.17
N GLU A 252 -22.35 -1.07 8.32
CA GLU A 252 -22.78 -1.58 9.63
C GLU A 252 -21.59 -2.09 10.46
N HIS A 253 -20.66 -2.82 9.83
CA HIS A 253 -19.43 -3.24 10.51
C HIS A 253 -18.55 -2.05 10.93
N LEU A 254 -18.51 -0.98 10.13
CA LEU A 254 -17.75 0.23 10.47
C LEU A 254 -18.34 1.01 11.65
N ARG A 255 -19.59 0.79 12.06
CA ARG A 255 -20.17 1.40 13.27
C ARG A 255 -19.42 1.07 14.54
N ASN A 256 -18.80 -0.11 14.59
CA ASN A 256 -17.98 -0.54 15.73
C ASN A 256 -16.61 0.12 15.78
N LEU A 257 -16.22 0.82 14.72
CA LEU A 257 -14.93 1.47 14.59
C LEU A 257 -15.06 2.94 14.99
N GLN A 258 -14.50 3.30 16.14
CA GLN A 258 -14.50 4.67 16.62
C GLN A 258 -13.08 5.25 16.62
N ALA A 259 -12.95 6.51 16.20
CA ALA A 259 -11.69 7.22 16.33
C ALA A 259 -11.36 7.41 17.83
N PRO A 260 -10.09 7.23 18.24
CA PRO A 260 -9.69 7.44 19.65
C PRO A 260 -10.09 8.79 20.19
N MET A 261 -10.16 9.82 19.35
CA MET A 261 -10.56 11.17 19.69
C MET A 261 -12.03 11.25 20.08
N HIS A 262 -12.93 10.53 19.40
CA HIS A 262 -14.36 10.50 19.75
C HIS A 262 -14.58 9.87 21.13
N LYS A 263 -13.85 8.80 21.46
CA LYS A 263 -13.92 8.18 22.79
C LYS A 263 -13.51 9.14 23.92
N VAL A 264 -12.53 9.97 23.69
CA VAL A 264 -12.11 11.01 24.65
C VAL A 264 -13.18 12.08 24.80
N MET A 265 -13.77 12.55 23.70
CA MET A 265 -14.84 13.55 23.72
C MET A 265 -16.09 13.04 24.43
N GLU A 266 -16.47 11.78 24.23
CA GLU A 266 -17.58 11.13 24.97
C GLU A 266 -17.33 11.05 26.48
N LEU A 267 -16.06 10.88 26.90
CA LEU A 267 -15.68 10.87 28.32
C LEU A 267 -15.68 12.28 28.93
N ILE A 268 -15.38 13.30 28.16
CA ILE A 268 -15.39 14.71 28.62
C ILE A 268 -16.83 15.23 28.73
N ASN A 269 -17.74 14.77 27.85
CA ASN A 269 -19.12 15.22 27.82
C ASN A 269 -20.04 14.43 28.81
N LYS A 270 -19.53 13.41 29.49
CA LYS A 270 -20.16 12.72 30.63
C LYS A 270 -19.72 13.32 31.96
#